data_21d585e555c8577d5306a12ede15a7b2
#
_entry.id   21d585e555c8577d5306a12ede15a7b2
#
_cell.length_a   1.000
_cell.length_b   1.000
_cell.length_c   1.000
_cell.angle_alpha   90.00
_cell.angle_beta   90.00
_cell.angle_gamma   90.00
#
_symmetry.space_group_name_H-M   'P 1'
#
loop_
_entity.id
_entity.type
_entity.pdbx_description
1 polymer ?
#
loop_
_entity_poly.entity_id
_entity_poly.type
_entity_poly.pdbx_seq_one_letter_code
_entity_poly.pdbx_strand_id
1 'polypeptide(L)'
;MIIVLKQDAKTEDVTRIEKTIEEKGLQVHVSKGENQTIMGLIGDTTKVDPESIEVDPAVEKVMHVSEPYKLANRAFHPEDSVIDVGGVKIGGGHLAVIAGPCSVESKEQVIEIAKAAKAAGANLLRGGAFKPRTSPYAFQGMGSAGLDILVAAKDCLLYTSDAA
;
A
#
# COMPACT_ATOMS: atom_id res chain seq x y z
N MET A 1 -13.89 -12.58 -2.26
CA MET A 1 -15.11 -12.21 -2.99
C MET A 1 -15.41 -10.75 -2.72
N ILE A 2 -15.86 -9.99 -3.70
CA ILE A 2 -16.25 -8.58 -3.55
C ILE A 2 -17.70 -8.45 -4.01
N ILE A 3 -18.52 -7.79 -3.20
CA ILE A 3 -19.90 -7.43 -3.53
C ILE A 3 -19.89 -5.94 -3.85
N VAL A 4 -20.42 -5.58 -4.98
CA VAL A 4 -20.61 -4.19 -5.42
C VAL A 4 -22.09 -3.86 -5.26
N LEU A 5 -22.38 -2.81 -4.48
CA LEU A 5 -23.75 -2.37 -4.26
C LEU A 5 -24.16 -1.32 -5.29
N LYS A 6 -25.44 -1.24 -5.57
CA LYS A 6 -26.01 -0.19 -6.42
C LYS A 6 -25.85 1.19 -5.77
N GLN A 7 -25.82 2.24 -6.58
CA GLN A 7 -25.65 3.62 -6.09
C GLN A 7 -26.78 4.09 -5.15
N ASP A 8 -27.97 3.53 -5.31
CA ASP A 8 -29.15 3.83 -4.50
C ASP A 8 -29.31 2.93 -3.27
N ALA A 9 -28.34 2.02 -3.02
CA ALA A 9 -28.35 1.16 -1.85
C ALA A 9 -28.28 1.97 -0.55
N LYS A 10 -29.22 1.71 0.35
CA LYS A 10 -29.33 2.41 1.64
C LYS A 10 -28.43 1.77 2.69
N THR A 11 -28.15 2.51 3.75
CA THR A 11 -27.37 2.01 4.89
C THR A 11 -28.02 0.76 5.51
N GLU A 12 -29.33 0.66 5.48
CA GLU A 12 -30.08 -0.51 5.97
C GLU A 12 -29.78 -1.78 5.16
N ASP A 13 -29.62 -1.64 3.83
CA ASP A 13 -29.26 -2.75 2.94
C ASP A 13 -27.84 -3.23 3.21
N VAL A 14 -26.90 -2.29 3.40
CA VAL A 14 -25.51 -2.59 3.77
C VAL A 14 -25.48 -3.43 5.05
N THR A 15 -26.18 -2.97 6.10
CA THR A 15 -26.20 -3.66 7.40
C THR A 15 -26.86 -5.03 7.31
N ARG A 16 -27.91 -5.16 6.52
CA ARG A 16 -28.61 -6.43 6.30
C ARG A 16 -27.72 -7.46 5.60
N ILE A 17 -27.06 -7.05 4.53
CA ILE A 17 -26.15 -7.93 3.77
C ILE A 17 -24.94 -8.31 4.63
N GLU A 18 -24.33 -7.34 5.34
CA GLU A 18 -23.23 -7.56 6.27
C GLU A 18 -23.57 -8.65 7.29
N LYS A 19 -24.70 -8.50 7.98
CA LYS A 19 -25.16 -9.47 8.97
C LYS A 19 -25.38 -10.86 8.37
N THR A 20 -25.98 -10.96 7.18
CA THR A 20 -26.19 -12.22 6.49
C THR A 20 -24.88 -12.95 6.18
N ILE A 21 -23.82 -12.21 5.87
CA ILE A 21 -22.51 -12.76 5.57
C ILE A 21 -21.77 -13.16 6.84
N GLU A 22 -21.86 -12.34 7.90
CA GLU A 22 -21.26 -12.65 9.21
C GLU A 22 -21.88 -13.90 9.84
N GLU A 23 -23.18 -14.12 9.68
CA GLU A 23 -23.88 -15.34 10.13
C GLU A 23 -23.34 -16.61 9.44
N LYS A 24 -22.72 -16.48 8.25
CA LYS A 24 -22.00 -17.55 7.55
C LYS A 24 -20.53 -17.71 8.00
N GLY A 25 -20.10 -16.95 9.00
CA GLY A 25 -18.76 -17.03 9.61
C GLY A 25 -17.67 -16.30 8.82
N LEU A 26 -18.02 -15.34 7.98
CA LEU A 26 -17.08 -14.49 7.26
C LEU A 26 -17.04 -13.10 7.90
N GLN A 27 -15.90 -12.41 7.74
CA GLN A 27 -15.81 -10.99 8.07
C GLN A 27 -16.10 -10.15 6.82
N VAL A 28 -16.70 -8.98 7.03
CA VAL A 28 -17.01 -8.04 5.96
C VAL A 28 -16.24 -6.75 6.18
N HIS A 29 -15.57 -6.28 5.14
CA HIS A 29 -15.00 -4.95 5.10
C HIS A 29 -15.80 -4.07 4.15
N VAL A 30 -16.46 -3.04 4.69
CA VAL A 30 -17.25 -2.10 3.92
C VAL A 30 -16.40 -0.90 3.55
N SER A 31 -16.28 -0.63 2.26
CA SER A 31 -15.65 0.57 1.71
C SER A 31 -16.71 1.43 1.02
N LYS A 32 -16.89 2.67 1.51
CA LYS A 32 -17.82 3.64 0.93
C LYS A 32 -17.03 4.63 0.08
N GLY A 33 -17.18 4.56 -1.24
CA GLY A 33 -16.71 5.57 -2.18
C GLY A 33 -17.75 6.66 -2.42
N GLU A 34 -17.39 7.71 -3.15
CA GLU A 34 -18.32 8.81 -3.47
C GLU A 34 -19.52 8.35 -4.31
N ASN A 35 -19.33 7.38 -5.19
CA ASN A 35 -20.35 6.93 -6.14
C ASN A 35 -20.84 5.50 -5.89
N GLN A 36 -20.14 4.71 -5.10
CA GLN A 36 -20.43 3.29 -4.96
C GLN A 36 -19.92 2.72 -3.63
N THR A 37 -20.71 1.85 -3.02
CA THR A 37 -20.32 1.10 -1.82
C THR A 37 -19.91 -0.31 -2.23
N ILE A 38 -18.79 -0.78 -1.74
CA ILE A 38 -18.31 -2.14 -1.96
C ILE A 38 -18.07 -2.85 -0.63
N MET A 39 -18.34 -4.16 -0.62
CA MET A 39 -18.16 -5.02 0.54
C MET A 39 -17.16 -6.14 0.18
N GLY A 40 -16.04 -6.16 0.86
CA GLY A 40 -15.03 -7.21 0.70
C GLY A 40 -15.23 -8.31 1.73
N LEU A 41 -15.38 -9.54 1.28
CA LEU A 41 -15.50 -10.71 2.14
C LEU A 41 -14.12 -11.27 2.48
N ILE A 42 -13.86 -11.42 3.76
CA ILE A 42 -12.60 -11.94 4.31
C ILE A 42 -12.90 -13.29 4.98
N GLY A 43 -12.15 -14.30 4.58
CA GLY A 43 -12.31 -15.67 5.08
C GLY A 43 -12.52 -16.69 3.97
N ASP A 44 -13.06 -17.85 4.32
CA ASP A 44 -13.36 -18.93 3.38
C ASP A 44 -14.65 -18.67 2.60
N THR A 45 -14.51 -17.96 1.48
CA THR A 45 -15.64 -17.56 0.62
C THR A 45 -16.30 -18.72 -0.12
N THR A 46 -15.81 -19.95 0.00
CA THR A 46 -16.49 -21.14 -0.56
C THR A 46 -17.81 -21.47 0.15
N LYS A 47 -17.99 -20.93 1.37
CA LYS A 47 -19.21 -21.09 2.17
C LYS A 47 -20.37 -20.21 1.71
N VAL A 48 -20.11 -19.31 0.79
CA VAL A 48 -21.12 -18.35 0.30
C VAL A 48 -21.33 -18.57 -1.19
N ASP A 49 -22.56 -18.86 -1.55
CA ASP A 49 -22.96 -18.92 -2.95
C ASP A 49 -23.15 -17.50 -3.52
N PRO A 50 -22.35 -17.12 -4.54
CA PRO A 50 -22.43 -15.81 -5.16
C PRO A 50 -23.82 -15.50 -5.72
N GLU A 51 -24.46 -16.49 -6.34
CA GLU A 51 -25.77 -16.32 -6.96
C GLU A 51 -26.84 -15.95 -5.90
N SER A 52 -26.71 -16.50 -4.69
CA SER A 52 -27.62 -16.17 -3.57
C SER A 52 -27.52 -14.71 -3.11
N ILE A 53 -26.37 -14.07 -3.34
CA ILE A 53 -26.14 -12.66 -3.02
C ILE A 53 -26.55 -11.75 -4.17
N GLU A 54 -26.34 -12.18 -5.41
CA GLU A 54 -26.68 -11.38 -6.61
C GLU A 54 -28.21 -11.18 -6.77
N VAL A 55 -29.02 -12.06 -6.18
CA VAL A 55 -30.49 -11.92 -6.17
C VAL A 55 -30.94 -10.73 -5.31
N ASP A 56 -30.12 -10.25 -4.38
CA ASP A 56 -30.46 -9.11 -3.53
C ASP A 56 -30.61 -7.83 -4.37
N PRO A 57 -31.76 -7.13 -4.27
CA PRO A 57 -32.05 -5.96 -5.10
C PRO A 57 -31.06 -4.80 -4.91
N ALA A 58 -30.34 -4.72 -3.78
CA ALA A 58 -29.34 -3.71 -3.49
C ALA A 58 -27.94 -4.05 -4.08
N VAL A 59 -27.75 -5.30 -4.55
CA VAL A 59 -26.50 -5.75 -5.16
C VAL A 59 -26.50 -5.45 -6.66
N GLU A 60 -25.42 -4.88 -7.15
CA GLU A 60 -25.19 -4.66 -8.57
C GLU A 60 -24.51 -5.89 -9.19
N LYS A 61 -23.46 -6.40 -8.52
CA LYS A 61 -22.72 -7.59 -8.97
C LYS A 61 -21.90 -8.19 -7.84
N VAL A 62 -21.57 -9.47 -7.97
CA VAL A 62 -20.62 -10.18 -7.13
C VAL A 62 -19.41 -10.61 -7.97
N MET A 63 -18.20 -10.36 -7.48
CA MET A 63 -16.96 -10.70 -8.18
C MET A 63 -16.10 -11.63 -7.34
N HIS A 64 -15.63 -12.72 -7.95
CA HIS A 64 -14.55 -13.51 -7.41
C HIS A 64 -13.22 -12.82 -7.69
N VAL A 65 -12.53 -12.38 -6.62
CA VAL A 65 -11.18 -11.86 -6.74
C VAL A 65 -10.22 -12.99 -6.43
N SER A 66 -9.67 -13.57 -7.48
CA SER A 66 -8.66 -14.63 -7.39
C SER A 66 -7.24 -14.08 -7.20
N GLU A 67 -7.08 -12.76 -7.25
CA GLU A 67 -5.77 -12.13 -7.20
C GLU A 67 -5.24 -12.02 -5.76
N PRO A 68 -3.92 -12.23 -5.56
CA PRO A 68 -3.30 -12.18 -4.24
C PRO A 68 -3.36 -10.80 -3.57
N TYR A 69 -3.70 -9.73 -4.32
CA TYR A 69 -3.69 -8.33 -3.85
C TYR A 69 -5.09 -7.76 -3.61
N LYS A 70 -5.99 -8.52 -3.01
CA LYS A 70 -7.40 -8.09 -2.81
C LYS A 70 -7.52 -6.70 -2.21
N LEU A 71 -6.79 -6.40 -1.13
CA LEU A 71 -6.85 -5.13 -0.42
C LEU A 71 -6.25 -3.94 -1.20
N ALA A 72 -5.36 -4.22 -2.15
CA ALA A 72 -4.71 -3.21 -2.98
C ALA A 72 -5.34 -3.08 -4.37
N ASN A 73 -6.33 -3.93 -4.71
CA ASN A 73 -6.98 -3.91 -6.00
C ASN A 73 -7.92 -2.72 -6.11
N ARG A 74 -7.94 -2.04 -7.25
CA ARG A 74 -8.83 -0.92 -7.55
C ARG A 74 -10.32 -1.28 -7.43
N ALA A 75 -10.69 -2.53 -7.68
CA ALA A 75 -12.05 -3.00 -7.46
C ALA A 75 -12.45 -2.99 -5.97
N PHE A 76 -11.48 -3.06 -5.04
CA PHE A 76 -11.71 -3.00 -3.61
C PHE A 76 -11.43 -1.61 -3.02
N HIS A 77 -10.43 -0.91 -3.55
CA HIS A 77 -10.04 0.43 -3.13
C HIS A 77 -10.01 1.35 -4.36
N PRO A 78 -11.14 1.91 -4.79
CA PRO A 78 -11.25 2.70 -6.01
C PRO A 78 -10.52 4.05 -5.94
N GLU A 79 -10.36 4.61 -4.76
CA GLU A 79 -9.70 5.89 -4.53
C GLU A 79 -8.18 5.75 -4.47
N ASP A 80 -7.48 6.82 -4.85
CA ASP A 80 -6.04 6.88 -4.73
C ASP A 80 -5.62 7.04 -3.26
N SER A 81 -4.70 6.18 -2.82
CA SER A 81 -4.06 6.38 -1.52
C SER A 81 -3.07 7.55 -1.61
N VAL A 82 -3.12 8.43 -0.62
CA VAL A 82 -2.12 9.49 -0.44
C VAL A 82 -1.41 9.25 0.88
N ILE A 83 -0.11 9.04 0.80
CA ILE A 83 0.75 8.79 1.97
C ILE A 83 1.56 10.06 2.22
N ASP A 84 1.53 10.56 3.45
CA ASP A 84 2.38 11.66 3.89
C ASP A 84 3.62 11.12 4.60
N VAL A 85 4.78 11.44 4.03
CA VAL A 85 6.08 11.09 4.60
C VAL A 85 6.77 12.40 4.99
N GLY A 86 6.50 12.86 6.21
CA GLY A 86 7.12 14.07 6.75
C GLY A 86 6.89 15.33 5.92
N GLY A 87 5.68 15.52 5.41
CA GLY A 87 5.28 16.64 4.58
C GLY A 87 5.44 16.39 3.07
N VAL A 88 6.03 15.27 2.66
CA VAL A 88 6.09 14.85 1.26
C VAL A 88 4.93 13.90 0.97
N LYS A 89 4.00 14.31 0.13
CA LYS A 89 2.86 13.49 -0.28
C LYS A 89 3.25 12.57 -1.44
N ILE A 90 2.83 11.30 -1.35
CA ILE A 90 3.06 10.25 -2.35
C ILE A 90 1.72 9.65 -2.76
N GLY A 91 1.43 9.58 -4.05
CA GLY A 91 0.16 9.09 -4.58
C GLY A 91 -0.88 10.19 -4.78
N GLY A 92 -2.07 9.86 -5.30
CA GLY A 92 -3.16 10.81 -5.54
C GLY A 92 -2.75 11.97 -6.45
N GLY A 93 -1.93 11.72 -7.48
CA GLY A 93 -1.42 12.75 -8.39
C GLY A 93 -0.18 13.51 -7.90
N HIS A 94 0.31 13.24 -6.67
CA HIS A 94 1.55 13.80 -6.15
C HIS A 94 2.75 12.95 -6.60
N LEU A 95 3.71 13.59 -7.27
CA LEU A 95 4.97 12.97 -7.66
C LEU A 95 6.01 13.20 -6.56
N ALA A 96 6.54 12.12 -6.00
CA ALA A 96 7.70 12.15 -5.11
C ALA A 96 8.93 11.57 -5.83
N VAL A 97 10.00 12.32 -5.85
CA VAL A 97 11.29 11.88 -6.41
C VAL A 97 12.15 11.34 -5.29
N ILE A 98 12.45 10.05 -5.37
CA ILE A 98 13.27 9.32 -4.41
C ILE A 98 14.62 9.03 -5.07
N ALA A 99 15.72 9.59 -4.57
CA ALA A 99 17.05 9.43 -5.15
C ALA A 99 18.10 9.09 -4.07
N GLY A 100 19.20 8.46 -4.48
CA GLY A 100 20.28 8.12 -3.59
C GLY A 100 21.11 6.92 -4.06
N PRO A 101 22.17 6.55 -3.33
CA PRO A 101 23.09 5.50 -3.76
C PRO A 101 22.44 4.13 -3.72
N CYS A 102 22.81 3.27 -4.65
CA CYS A 102 22.39 1.86 -4.61
C CYS A 102 22.88 1.19 -3.32
N SER A 103 24.07 1.51 -2.87
CA SER A 103 24.72 0.96 -1.68
C SER A 103 25.27 2.06 -0.81
N VAL A 104 25.08 1.94 0.51
CA VAL A 104 25.76 2.77 1.50
C VAL A 104 27.16 2.18 1.72
N GLU A 105 28.20 2.94 1.37
CA GLU A 105 29.59 2.50 1.44
C GLU A 105 30.44 3.37 2.36
N SER A 106 30.12 4.69 2.45
CA SER A 106 30.72 5.60 3.43
C SER A 106 29.77 6.75 3.76
N LYS A 107 30.04 7.43 4.87
CA LYS A 107 29.29 8.61 5.29
C LYS A 107 29.44 9.77 4.30
N GLU A 108 30.65 9.97 3.83
CA GLU A 108 31.02 11.03 2.88
C GLU A 108 30.26 10.87 1.57
N GLN A 109 30.27 9.65 1.00
CA GLN A 109 29.53 9.30 -0.20
C GLN A 109 28.03 9.62 -0.06
N VAL A 110 27.39 9.17 1.04
CA VAL A 110 25.95 9.36 1.23
C VAL A 110 25.60 10.84 1.36
N ILE A 111 26.39 11.62 2.12
CA ILE A 111 26.15 13.06 2.31
C ILE A 111 26.33 13.82 1.00
N GLU A 112 27.35 13.52 0.21
CA GLU A 112 27.60 14.15 -1.09
C GLU A 112 26.44 13.88 -2.05
N ILE A 113 26.04 12.61 -2.18
CA ILE A 113 24.90 12.20 -3.03
C ILE A 113 23.60 12.84 -2.54
N ALA A 114 23.36 12.88 -1.23
CA ALA A 114 22.17 13.50 -0.67
C ALA A 114 22.08 14.99 -1.00
N LYS A 115 23.19 15.73 -0.89
CA LYS A 115 23.27 17.15 -1.28
C LYS A 115 22.96 17.34 -2.77
N ALA A 116 23.56 16.51 -3.62
CA ALA A 116 23.36 16.58 -5.07
C ALA A 116 21.89 16.23 -5.43
N ALA A 117 21.33 15.17 -4.84
CA ALA A 117 19.95 14.76 -5.04
C ALA A 117 18.96 15.87 -4.63
N LYS A 118 19.19 16.49 -3.47
CA LYS A 118 18.36 17.62 -3.00
C LYS A 118 18.43 18.81 -3.95
N ALA A 119 19.63 19.18 -4.37
CA ALA A 119 19.84 20.27 -5.31
C ALA A 119 19.18 20.02 -6.67
N ALA A 120 19.07 18.74 -7.08
CA ALA A 120 18.36 18.30 -8.28
C ALA A 120 16.83 18.18 -8.09
N GLY A 121 16.29 18.49 -6.90
CA GLY A 121 14.86 18.50 -6.62
C GLY A 121 14.29 17.17 -6.08
N ALA A 122 15.12 16.24 -5.65
CA ALA A 122 14.64 15.03 -4.97
C ALA A 122 13.98 15.38 -3.62
N ASN A 123 12.89 14.68 -3.31
CA ASN A 123 12.11 14.86 -2.09
C ASN A 123 12.57 13.92 -0.97
N LEU A 124 12.98 12.71 -1.36
CA LEU A 124 13.36 11.63 -0.44
C LEU A 124 14.70 11.05 -0.81
N LEU A 125 15.50 10.70 0.21
CA LEU A 125 16.76 9.98 0.04
C LEU A 125 16.51 8.47 0.21
N ARG A 126 17.12 7.65 -0.63
CA ARG A 126 17.18 6.20 -0.43
C ARG A 126 18.65 5.74 -0.38
N GLY A 127 18.93 4.69 0.38
CA GLY A 127 20.23 4.02 0.41
C GLY A 127 20.06 2.57 0.85
N GLY A 128 20.77 1.64 0.22
CA GLY A 128 20.76 0.24 0.62
C GLY A 128 21.84 -0.05 1.64
N ALA A 129 21.47 -0.21 2.92
CA ALA A 129 22.39 -0.60 3.99
C ALA A 129 22.65 -2.11 4.02
N PHE A 130 21.66 -2.90 3.59
CA PHE A 130 21.75 -4.35 3.46
C PHE A 130 21.73 -4.76 1.99
N LYS A 131 22.57 -5.70 1.60
CA LYS A 131 22.68 -6.20 0.23
C LYS A 131 22.54 -7.71 0.20
N PRO A 132 21.34 -8.25 -0.16
CA PRO A 132 21.15 -9.69 -0.32
C PRO A 132 21.97 -10.18 -1.52
N ARG A 133 23.15 -10.73 -1.28
CA ARG A 133 24.04 -11.27 -2.31
C ARG A 133 24.08 -12.80 -2.20
N THR A 134 24.06 -13.47 -3.34
CA THR A 134 24.17 -14.93 -3.40
C THR A 134 25.56 -15.44 -3.07
N SER A 135 26.60 -14.63 -3.34
CA SER A 135 27.97 -15.00 -2.98
C SER A 135 28.32 -14.47 -1.58
N PRO A 136 28.83 -15.33 -0.67
CA PRO A 136 29.26 -14.91 0.65
C PRO A 136 30.49 -14.01 0.64
N TYR A 137 31.23 -13.99 -0.47
CA TYR A 137 32.42 -13.12 -0.65
C TYR A 137 32.10 -11.75 -1.19
N ALA A 138 30.87 -11.50 -1.63
CA ALA A 138 30.44 -10.20 -2.09
C ALA A 138 30.12 -9.28 -0.91
N PHE A 139 30.24 -7.96 -1.13
CA PHE A 139 29.88 -6.96 -0.14
C PHE A 139 28.39 -7.07 0.22
N GLN A 140 28.10 -7.37 1.48
CA GLN A 140 26.74 -7.59 1.99
C GLN A 140 26.04 -6.32 2.47
N GLY A 141 26.68 -5.15 2.29
CA GLY A 141 26.23 -3.87 2.84
C GLY A 141 26.91 -3.56 4.18
N MET A 142 26.69 -2.36 4.67
CA MET A 142 27.22 -1.91 5.96
C MET A 142 26.33 -2.32 7.15
N GLY A 143 25.15 -2.90 6.89
CA GLY A 143 24.23 -3.31 7.95
C GLY A 143 23.76 -2.12 8.81
N SER A 144 23.73 -2.31 10.13
CA SER A 144 23.30 -1.28 11.08
C SER A 144 24.11 0.02 10.98
N ALA A 145 25.43 -0.07 10.77
CA ALA A 145 26.26 1.11 10.57
C ALA A 145 25.83 1.94 9.35
N GLY A 146 25.34 1.27 8.29
CA GLY A 146 24.76 1.94 7.13
C GLY A 146 23.46 2.69 7.45
N LEU A 147 22.63 2.16 8.36
CA LEU A 147 21.43 2.85 8.83
C LEU A 147 21.78 4.12 9.61
N ASP A 148 22.79 4.07 10.49
CA ASP A 148 23.25 5.23 11.25
C ASP A 148 23.76 6.35 10.31
N ILE A 149 24.42 5.99 9.22
CA ILE A 149 24.84 6.95 8.17
C ILE A 149 23.61 7.57 7.47
N LEU A 150 22.58 6.78 7.15
CA LEU A 150 21.35 7.29 6.54
C LEU A 150 20.59 8.23 7.48
N VAL A 151 20.53 7.90 8.78
CA VAL A 151 19.95 8.78 9.80
C VAL A 151 20.69 10.11 9.88
N ALA A 152 22.02 10.08 9.91
CA ALA A 152 22.83 11.30 9.90
C ALA A 152 22.63 12.14 8.63
N ALA A 153 22.42 11.51 7.48
CA ALA A 153 22.13 12.21 6.23
C ALA A 153 20.70 12.80 6.23
N LYS A 154 19.73 12.15 6.87
CA LYS A 154 18.36 12.65 7.05
C LYS A 154 18.35 13.99 7.80
N ASP A 155 19.06 14.07 8.90
CA ASP A 155 19.13 15.29 9.73
C ASP A 155 19.68 16.48 8.96
N CYS A 156 20.49 16.21 7.95
CA CYS A 156 21.07 17.26 7.11
C CYS A 156 20.15 17.66 5.93
N LEU A 157 19.32 16.78 5.38
CA LEU A 157 18.84 17.01 4.01
C LEU A 157 17.44 16.53 3.61
N LEU A 158 17.03 15.31 3.90
CA LEU A 158 15.81 14.69 3.36
C LEU A 158 15.34 13.54 4.27
N TYR A 159 14.06 13.19 4.18
CA TYR A 159 13.56 11.93 4.76
C TYR A 159 14.21 10.73 4.09
N THR A 160 14.61 9.75 4.88
CA THR A 160 15.27 8.53 4.38
C THR A 160 14.33 7.35 4.42
N SER A 161 14.41 6.52 3.37
CA SER A 161 13.83 5.19 3.33
C SER A 161 14.95 4.17 3.17
N ASP A 162 14.99 3.13 3.99
CA ASP A 162 15.79 1.95 3.71
C ASP A 162 15.02 1.05 2.74
N ALA A 163 15.63 0.80 1.59
CA ALA A 163 15.14 -0.18 0.65
C ALA A 163 15.96 -1.45 0.87
N ALA A 164 15.49 -2.33 1.75
CA ALA A 164 15.99 -3.69 1.90
C ALA A 164 15.48 -4.57 0.76
#